data_b45cdfe7ee769e8f8bfc0f7386ff0d53
#
_entry.id   b45cdfe7ee769e8f8bfc0f7386ff0d53
#
_cell.length_a   1.000
_cell.length_b   1.000
_cell.length_c   1.000
_cell.angle_alpha   90.00
_cell.angle_beta   90.00
_cell.angle_gamma   90.00
#
_symmetry.space_group_name_H-M   'P 1'
#
loop_
_entity.id
_entity.type
_entity.pdbx_description
1 polymer ?
#
loop_
_entity_poly.entity_id
_entity_poly.type
_entity_poly.pdbx_seq_one_letter_code
_entity_poly.pdbx_strand_id
1 'polypeptide(L)'
;MAAEARLETPMERLDAIIALPDAALATSAQRFGAELLAIGEAALESWLSANGKMPTDAKVEGFRLLALQRQGARGTPSFDACRETCRELAYAYNCVLAAPSGPECPQRLRLGAMVARHLVLFIDGKLETAGLGEFCCSSRPLRAQDGLAPAGHP
;
A
#
# COMPACT_ATOMS: atom_id res chain seq x y z
N MET A 1 23.76 -9.08 -26.46
CA MET A 1 23.59 -9.21 -25.01
C MET A 1 22.33 -8.55 -24.57
N ALA A 2 21.46 -9.29 -23.91
CA ALA A 2 20.21 -8.73 -23.45
C ALA A 2 20.45 -7.92 -22.18
N ALA A 3 19.91 -6.71 -22.12
CA ALA A 3 19.95 -5.93 -20.88
C ALA A 3 19.00 -6.58 -19.88
N GLU A 4 19.42 -6.67 -18.63
CA GLU A 4 18.53 -7.12 -17.59
C GLU A 4 17.40 -6.11 -17.43
N ALA A 5 16.16 -6.59 -17.52
CA ALA A 5 15.02 -5.74 -17.33
C ALA A 5 14.93 -5.36 -15.85
N ARG A 6 14.87 -4.07 -15.55
CA ARG A 6 14.66 -3.61 -14.20
C ARG A 6 13.23 -3.93 -13.80
N LEU A 7 13.06 -4.50 -12.61
CA LEU A 7 11.74 -4.79 -12.11
C LEU A 7 10.99 -3.50 -11.77
N GLU A 8 9.74 -3.47 -12.15
CA GLU A 8 8.86 -2.34 -11.86
C GLU A 8 8.60 -2.29 -10.36
N THR A 9 8.77 -1.12 -9.76
CA THR A 9 8.44 -0.94 -8.35
C THR A 9 6.93 -0.82 -8.17
N PRO A 10 6.42 -1.07 -6.94
CA PRO A 10 4.99 -0.86 -6.69
C PRO A 10 4.53 0.56 -7.02
N MET A 11 5.34 1.56 -6.72
CA MET A 11 4.99 2.95 -7.02
C MET A 11 4.90 3.19 -8.52
N GLU A 12 5.86 2.65 -9.27
CA GLU A 12 5.84 2.77 -10.73
C GLU A 12 4.62 2.08 -11.31
N ARG A 13 4.27 0.91 -10.78
CA ARG A 13 3.09 0.19 -11.25
C ARG A 13 1.80 0.96 -10.94
N LEU A 14 1.69 1.52 -9.74
CA LEU A 14 0.51 2.31 -9.37
C LEU A 14 0.38 3.55 -10.26
N ASP A 15 1.49 4.23 -10.52
CA ASP A 15 1.47 5.39 -11.41
C ASP A 15 1.06 5.01 -12.81
N ALA A 16 1.50 3.84 -13.30
CA ALA A 16 1.11 3.34 -14.61
C ALA A 16 -0.41 3.06 -14.68
N ILE A 17 -0.96 2.46 -13.63
CA ILE A 17 -2.40 2.19 -13.57
C ILE A 17 -3.19 3.50 -13.58
N ILE A 18 -2.77 4.47 -12.78
CA ILE A 18 -3.43 5.78 -12.71
C ILE A 18 -3.46 6.45 -14.09
N ALA A 19 -2.41 6.27 -14.87
CA ALA A 19 -2.26 6.91 -16.18
C ALA A 19 -3.01 6.19 -17.31
N LEU A 20 -3.54 4.99 -17.06
CA LEU A 20 -4.25 4.25 -18.11
C LEU A 20 -5.54 4.95 -18.51
N PRO A 21 -5.91 4.90 -19.80
CA PRO A 21 -7.21 5.45 -20.22
C PRO A 21 -8.36 4.61 -19.71
N ASP A 22 -9.53 5.23 -19.62
CA ASP A 22 -10.74 4.58 -19.10
C ASP A 22 -11.02 3.23 -19.77
N ALA A 23 -10.89 3.17 -21.08
CA ALA A 23 -11.16 1.94 -21.81
C ALA A 23 -10.25 0.79 -21.38
N ALA A 24 -8.98 1.08 -21.13
CA ALA A 24 -8.04 0.06 -20.70
C ALA A 24 -8.37 -0.44 -19.29
N LEU A 25 -8.74 0.47 -18.40
CA LEU A 25 -9.15 0.10 -17.04
C LEU A 25 -10.44 -0.72 -17.06
N ALA A 26 -11.41 -0.32 -17.88
CA ALA A 26 -12.69 -1.01 -17.97
C ALA A 26 -12.55 -2.44 -18.49
N THR A 27 -11.61 -2.67 -19.39
CA THR A 27 -11.42 -3.99 -20.01
C THR A 27 -11.04 -5.07 -19.01
N SER A 28 -10.28 -4.72 -17.97
CA SER A 28 -9.77 -5.68 -16.98
C SER A 28 -9.98 -5.17 -15.55
N ALA A 29 -11.14 -4.59 -15.30
CA ALA A 29 -11.41 -3.91 -14.04
C ALA A 29 -11.18 -4.78 -12.81
N GLN A 30 -11.70 -6.02 -12.82
CA GLN A 30 -11.56 -6.89 -11.66
C GLN A 30 -10.11 -7.29 -11.43
N ARG A 31 -9.35 -7.48 -12.50
CA ARG A 31 -7.94 -7.82 -12.39
C ARG A 31 -7.13 -6.66 -11.80
N PHE A 32 -7.42 -5.44 -12.23
CA PHE A 32 -6.77 -4.27 -11.63
C PHE A 32 -7.13 -4.12 -10.17
N GLY A 33 -8.40 -4.36 -9.81
CA GLY A 33 -8.82 -4.31 -8.42
C GLY A 33 -8.05 -5.29 -7.56
N ALA A 34 -7.92 -6.53 -8.03
CA ALA A 34 -7.16 -7.56 -7.32
C ALA A 34 -5.69 -7.19 -7.21
N GLU A 35 -5.13 -6.60 -8.26
CA GLU A 35 -3.74 -6.16 -8.24
C GLU A 35 -3.50 -5.07 -7.20
N LEU A 36 -4.43 -4.12 -7.07
CA LEU A 36 -4.32 -3.07 -6.07
C LEU A 36 -4.31 -3.64 -4.66
N LEU A 37 -5.18 -4.63 -4.39
CA LEU A 37 -5.16 -5.32 -3.09
C LEU A 37 -3.83 -6.01 -2.85
N ALA A 38 -3.31 -6.70 -3.87
CA ALA A 38 -2.04 -7.42 -3.74
C ALA A 38 -0.89 -6.46 -3.43
N ILE A 39 -0.87 -5.29 -4.06
CA ILE A 39 0.15 -4.28 -3.78
C ILE A 39 0.06 -3.80 -2.34
N GLY A 40 -1.16 -3.54 -1.85
CA GLY A 40 -1.35 -3.12 -0.47
C GLY A 40 -0.93 -4.20 0.52
N GLU A 41 -1.28 -5.45 0.25
CA GLU A 41 -0.87 -6.56 1.10
C GLU A 41 0.65 -6.71 1.14
N ALA A 42 1.29 -6.61 -0.02
CA ALA A 42 2.75 -6.72 -0.10
C ALA A 42 3.44 -5.63 0.73
N ALA A 43 2.90 -4.42 0.73
CA ALA A 43 3.45 -3.33 1.53
C ALA A 43 3.38 -3.65 3.02
N LEU A 44 2.22 -4.15 3.48
CA LEU A 44 2.05 -4.53 4.89
C LEU A 44 2.91 -5.72 5.26
N GLU A 45 3.04 -6.69 4.36
CA GLU A 45 3.94 -7.83 4.57
C GLU A 45 5.37 -7.37 4.75
N SER A 46 5.80 -6.40 3.95
CA SER A 46 7.15 -5.83 4.07
C SER A 46 7.40 -5.25 5.46
N TRP A 47 6.42 -4.52 5.99
CA TRP A 47 6.53 -3.96 7.33
C TRP A 47 6.64 -5.06 8.39
N LEU A 48 5.76 -6.05 8.31
CA LEU A 48 5.75 -7.14 9.29
C LEU A 48 7.05 -7.94 9.23
N SER A 49 7.48 -8.31 8.03
CA SER A 49 8.70 -9.10 7.85
C SER A 49 9.93 -8.34 8.32
N ALA A 50 10.00 -7.04 8.04
CA ALA A 50 11.13 -6.22 8.47
C ALA A 50 11.21 -6.11 9.99
N ASN A 51 10.08 -6.28 10.67
CA ASN A 51 10.02 -6.27 12.14
C ASN A 51 10.07 -7.68 12.73
N GLY A 52 10.48 -8.68 11.95
CA GLY A 52 10.66 -10.04 12.43
C GLY A 52 9.37 -10.81 12.66
N LYS A 53 8.27 -10.35 12.07
CA LYS A 53 6.97 -10.99 12.25
C LYS A 53 6.56 -11.75 11.00
N MET A 54 5.88 -12.87 11.19
CA MET A 54 5.36 -13.64 10.08
C MET A 54 3.98 -13.10 9.70
N PRO A 55 3.80 -12.62 8.45
CA PRO A 55 2.51 -12.10 8.03
C PRO A 55 1.41 -13.16 8.13
N THR A 56 0.27 -12.76 8.67
CA THR A 56 -0.86 -13.65 8.84
C THR A 56 -1.50 -14.02 7.50
N ASP A 57 -2.13 -15.19 7.45
CA ASP A 57 -2.98 -15.61 6.32
C ASP A 57 -4.46 -15.45 6.64
N ALA A 58 -4.78 -14.92 7.81
CA ALA A 58 -6.16 -14.69 8.20
C ALA A 58 -6.81 -13.61 7.34
N LYS A 59 -8.14 -13.53 7.43
CA LYS A 59 -8.90 -12.49 6.73
C LYS A 59 -9.82 -11.81 7.73
N VAL A 60 -10.04 -10.53 7.52
CA VAL A 60 -11.00 -9.74 8.27
C VAL A 60 -11.98 -9.17 7.25
N GLU A 61 -13.27 -9.42 7.44
CA GLU A 61 -14.30 -9.00 6.50
C GLU A 61 -14.02 -9.46 5.07
N GLY A 62 -13.39 -10.62 4.93
CA GLY A 62 -13.05 -11.19 3.65
C GLY A 62 -11.73 -10.71 3.06
N PHE A 63 -10.99 -9.84 3.75
CA PHE A 63 -9.77 -9.26 3.22
C PHE A 63 -8.55 -9.61 4.08
N ARG A 64 -7.55 -10.22 3.45
CA ARG A 64 -6.26 -10.41 4.10
C ARG A 64 -5.59 -9.07 4.39
N LEU A 65 -5.80 -8.09 3.51
CA LEU A 65 -5.30 -6.73 3.70
C LEU A 65 -5.65 -6.18 5.08
N LEU A 66 -6.92 -6.34 5.50
CA LEU A 66 -7.38 -5.83 6.78
C LEU A 66 -6.80 -6.62 7.95
N ALA A 67 -6.59 -7.93 7.77
CA ALA A 67 -5.96 -8.74 8.79
C ALA A 67 -4.49 -8.37 8.98
N LEU A 68 -3.78 -8.10 7.88
CA LEU A 68 -2.39 -7.67 7.94
C LEU A 68 -2.27 -6.31 8.65
N GLN A 69 -3.17 -5.38 8.34
CA GLN A 69 -3.20 -4.09 9.01
C GLN A 69 -3.42 -4.26 10.50
N ARG A 70 -4.38 -5.11 10.86
CA ARG A 70 -4.67 -5.36 12.28
C ARG A 70 -3.48 -5.99 13.00
N GLN A 71 -2.81 -6.92 12.34
CA GLN A 71 -1.61 -7.54 12.90
C GLN A 71 -0.53 -6.50 13.16
N GLY A 72 -0.30 -5.60 12.20
CA GLY A 72 0.68 -4.53 12.34
C GLY A 72 0.31 -3.54 13.44
N ALA A 73 -0.97 -3.21 13.54
CA ALA A 73 -1.45 -2.26 14.54
C ALA A 73 -1.27 -2.78 15.96
N ARG A 74 -1.39 -4.09 16.14
CA ARG A 74 -1.22 -4.72 17.46
C ARG A 74 0.22 -4.96 17.85
N GLY A 75 1.11 -4.85 16.87
CA GLY A 75 2.53 -5.11 17.10
C GLY A 75 3.23 -3.94 17.77
N THR A 76 4.50 -4.12 18.01
CA THR A 76 5.39 -3.08 18.51
C THR A 76 6.59 -3.03 17.58
N PRO A 77 6.83 -1.93 16.87
CA PRO A 77 6.02 -0.72 16.81
C PRO A 77 4.72 -0.92 16.02
N SER A 78 3.73 -0.10 16.28
CA SER A 78 2.44 -0.19 15.61
C SER A 78 2.28 0.90 14.55
N PHE A 79 1.31 0.71 13.62
CA PHE A 79 1.00 1.74 12.64
C PHE A 79 -0.52 1.83 12.38
N ASP A 80 -1.25 2.07 13.43
CA ASP A 80 -2.71 2.23 13.36
C ASP A 80 -3.16 3.24 12.32
N ALA A 81 -2.32 4.21 12.02
CA ALA A 81 -2.67 5.26 11.06
C ALA A 81 -3.00 4.74 9.67
N CYS A 82 -2.62 3.50 9.36
CA CYS A 82 -2.93 2.87 8.08
C CYS A 82 -4.36 2.34 7.99
N ARG A 83 -5.10 2.33 9.09
CA ARG A 83 -6.40 1.65 9.16
C ARG A 83 -7.40 2.18 8.14
N GLU A 84 -7.60 3.48 8.09
CA GLU A 84 -8.57 4.07 7.16
C GLU A 84 -8.13 3.87 5.72
N THR A 85 -6.85 3.98 5.45
CA THR A 85 -6.31 3.76 4.11
C THR A 85 -6.61 2.34 3.63
N CYS A 86 -6.39 1.35 4.48
CA CYS A 86 -6.68 -0.04 4.12
C CYS A 86 -8.17 -0.27 3.92
N ARG A 87 -9.02 0.35 4.72
CA ARG A 87 -10.47 0.24 4.56
C ARG A 87 -10.95 0.90 3.28
N GLU A 88 -10.37 2.03 2.90
CA GLU A 88 -10.69 2.68 1.63
C GLU A 88 -10.31 1.81 0.44
N LEU A 89 -9.17 1.15 0.52
CA LEU A 89 -8.74 0.26 -0.56
C LEU A 89 -9.68 -0.93 -0.70
N ALA A 90 -10.08 -1.53 0.42
CA ALA A 90 -11.06 -2.61 0.42
C ALA A 90 -12.41 -2.15 -0.13
N TYR A 91 -12.83 -0.94 0.23
CA TYR A 91 -14.07 -0.38 -0.27
C TYR A 91 -14.02 -0.17 -1.79
N ALA A 92 -12.93 0.39 -2.30
CA ALA A 92 -12.76 0.58 -3.73
C ALA A 92 -12.85 -0.77 -4.48
N TYR A 93 -12.22 -1.80 -3.93
CA TYR A 93 -12.29 -3.12 -4.51
C TYR A 93 -13.73 -3.63 -4.56
N ASN A 94 -14.47 -3.48 -3.47
CA ASN A 94 -15.88 -3.92 -3.42
C ASN A 94 -16.74 -3.17 -4.43
N CYS A 95 -16.49 -1.87 -4.62
CA CYS A 95 -17.21 -1.09 -5.64
C CYS A 95 -16.95 -1.61 -7.04
N VAL A 96 -15.69 -1.98 -7.33
CA VAL A 96 -15.33 -2.53 -8.64
C VAL A 96 -15.99 -3.89 -8.84
N LEU A 97 -16.00 -4.74 -7.81
CA LEU A 97 -16.67 -6.05 -7.91
C LEU A 97 -18.17 -5.92 -8.14
N ALA A 98 -18.80 -4.95 -7.47
CA ALA A 98 -20.25 -4.78 -7.56
C ALA A 98 -20.67 -4.30 -8.95
N ALA A 99 -19.85 -3.50 -9.62
CA ALA A 99 -20.18 -2.93 -10.92
C ALA A 99 -18.94 -2.81 -11.81
N PRO A 100 -18.35 -3.94 -12.24
CA PRO A 100 -17.11 -3.90 -13.01
C PRO A 100 -17.27 -3.24 -14.38
N SER A 101 -18.50 -3.23 -14.92
CA SER A 101 -18.80 -2.59 -16.20
C SER A 101 -19.46 -1.24 -16.02
N GLY A 102 -19.58 -0.75 -14.78
CA GLY A 102 -20.21 0.53 -14.51
C GLY A 102 -19.37 1.70 -15.01
N PRO A 103 -20.02 2.83 -15.34
CA PRO A 103 -19.30 3.98 -15.88
C PRO A 103 -18.35 4.61 -14.89
N GLU A 104 -18.54 4.37 -13.60
CA GLU A 104 -17.67 4.92 -12.55
C GLU A 104 -16.45 4.04 -12.24
N CYS A 105 -16.42 2.82 -12.80
CA CYS A 105 -15.38 1.85 -12.46
C CYS A 105 -13.96 2.35 -12.73
N PRO A 106 -13.63 2.97 -13.87
CA PRO A 106 -12.28 3.48 -14.09
C PRO A 106 -11.87 4.50 -13.03
N GLN A 107 -12.79 5.37 -12.63
CA GLN A 107 -12.53 6.36 -11.59
C GLN A 107 -12.27 5.69 -10.24
N ARG A 108 -13.05 4.66 -9.91
CA ARG A 108 -12.85 3.90 -8.67
C ARG A 108 -11.48 3.23 -8.65
N LEU A 109 -11.06 2.69 -9.79
CA LEU A 109 -9.74 2.06 -9.88
C LEU A 109 -8.62 3.08 -9.68
N ARG A 110 -8.75 4.27 -10.28
CA ARG A 110 -7.74 5.32 -10.10
C ARG A 110 -7.67 5.77 -8.65
N LEU A 111 -8.81 5.96 -8.02
CA LEU A 111 -8.85 6.32 -6.59
C LEU A 111 -8.23 5.22 -5.74
N GLY A 112 -8.55 3.97 -6.04
CA GLY A 112 -7.94 2.83 -5.35
C GLY A 112 -6.43 2.81 -5.51
N ALA A 113 -5.94 3.10 -6.72
CA ALA A 113 -4.50 3.16 -6.96
C ALA A 113 -3.84 4.29 -6.18
N MET A 114 -4.51 5.44 -6.07
CA MET A 114 -3.99 6.56 -5.29
C MET A 114 -3.96 6.21 -3.80
N VAL A 115 -4.97 5.51 -3.32
CA VAL A 115 -5.01 5.04 -1.92
C VAL A 115 -3.89 4.03 -1.66
N ALA A 116 -3.71 3.08 -2.57
CA ALA A 116 -2.63 2.10 -2.45
C ALA A 116 -1.26 2.78 -2.48
N ARG A 117 -1.11 3.80 -3.33
CA ARG A 117 0.10 4.61 -3.39
C ARG A 117 0.40 5.28 -2.05
N HIS A 118 -0.63 5.83 -1.44
CA HIS A 118 -0.50 6.44 -0.12
C HIS A 118 -0.05 5.41 0.92
N LEU A 119 -0.62 4.22 0.88
CA LEU A 119 -0.25 3.15 1.80
C LEU A 119 1.21 2.76 1.63
N VAL A 120 1.67 2.58 0.38
CA VAL A 120 3.06 2.22 0.10
C VAL A 120 4.00 3.30 0.63
N LEU A 121 3.69 4.58 0.37
CA LEU A 121 4.52 5.68 0.85
C LEU A 121 4.56 5.73 2.37
N PHE A 122 3.44 5.48 3.03
CA PHE A 122 3.38 5.48 4.49
C PHE A 122 4.26 4.37 5.07
N ILE A 123 4.17 3.17 4.50
CA ILE A 123 4.97 2.03 4.96
C ILE A 123 6.46 2.30 4.71
N ASP A 124 6.81 2.81 3.52
CA ASP A 124 8.20 3.15 3.22
C ASP A 124 8.75 4.16 4.22
N GLY A 125 7.95 5.15 4.57
CA GLY A 125 8.34 6.13 5.57
C GLY A 125 8.54 5.52 6.96
N LYS A 126 7.69 4.57 7.33
CA LYS A 126 7.85 3.86 8.61
C LYS A 126 9.12 3.00 8.64
N LEU A 127 9.40 2.31 7.54
CA LEU A 127 10.61 1.51 7.43
C LEU A 127 11.85 2.39 7.50
N GLU A 128 11.82 3.53 6.85
CA GLU A 128 12.91 4.49 6.90
C GLU A 128 13.17 4.97 8.33
N THR A 129 12.09 5.33 9.05
CA THR A 129 12.19 5.81 10.43
C THR A 129 12.81 4.74 11.34
N ALA A 130 12.47 3.48 11.10
CA ALA A 130 12.99 2.37 11.90
C ALA A 130 14.37 1.89 11.44
N GLY A 131 14.91 2.47 10.38
CA GLY A 131 16.18 2.02 9.79
C GLY A 131 16.07 0.71 9.06
N LEU A 132 14.88 0.35 8.62
CA LEU A 132 14.58 -0.90 7.93
C LEU A 132 14.18 -0.62 6.49
N GLY A 133 14.67 -1.39 5.55
CA GLY A 133 14.28 -1.27 4.15
C GLY A 133 14.85 -0.02 3.47
N GLU A 134 14.32 0.29 2.30
CA GLU A 134 14.76 1.42 1.49
C GLU A 134 14.04 2.70 1.90
N PHE A 135 14.73 3.82 1.72
CA PHE A 135 14.26 5.09 2.22
C PHE A 135 13.54 5.90 1.16
N CYS A 136 12.45 6.53 1.59
CA CYS A 136 11.78 7.55 0.82
C CYS A 136 12.32 8.92 1.26
N CYS A 137 12.99 9.61 0.35
CA CYS A 137 13.67 10.87 0.68
C CYS A 137 12.73 11.92 1.25
N SER A 138 11.47 11.93 0.81
CA SER A 138 10.53 12.97 1.19
C SER A 138 10.14 12.95 2.68
N SER A 139 10.28 11.82 3.35
CA SER A 139 9.87 11.72 4.75
C SER A 139 11.03 11.80 5.73
N ARG A 140 12.25 11.61 5.26
CA ARG A 140 13.41 11.53 6.13
C ARG A 140 13.70 12.80 6.95
N PRO A 141 13.70 14.01 6.35
CA PRO A 141 14.09 15.20 7.12
C PRO A 141 13.18 15.47 8.32
N LEU A 142 11.89 15.22 8.15
CA LEU A 142 10.95 15.45 9.25
C LEU A 142 11.21 14.53 10.42
N ARG A 143 11.51 13.28 10.13
CA ARG A 143 11.74 12.29 11.18
C ARG A 143 13.04 12.49 11.89
N ALA A 144 14.04 12.96 11.18
CA ALA A 144 15.33 13.26 11.81
C ALA A 144 15.17 14.34 12.87
N GLN A 145 14.32 15.32 12.66
CA GLN A 145 14.04 16.36 13.64
C GLN A 145 13.29 15.79 14.84
N ASP A 146 12.32 14.94 14.60
CA ASP A 146 11.54 14.34 15.70
C ASP A 146 12.39 13.43 16.55
N GLY A 147 13.33 12.78 15.98
CA GLY A 147 14.19 11.85 16.70
C GLY A 147 15.21 12.49 17.61
N LEU A 148 15.28 13.76 17.64
CA LEU A 148 16.23 14.48 18.50
C LEU A 148 15.74 14.59 19.91
N ALA A 149 15.49 14.79 19.64
CA ALA A 149 15.55 14.72 20.09
C ALA A 149 15.60 14.44 20.75
N PRO A 150 15.29 14.53 20.94
CA PRO A 150 15.38 14.07 21.25
C PRO A 150 15.46 13.60 21.71
N ALA A 151 15.36 13.91 22.07
CA ALA A 151 15.46 13.38 21.99
C ALA A 151 15.50 13.07 22.27
N GLY A 152 15.33 13.37 22.67
CA GLY A 152 15.28 13.11 22.32
C GLY A 152 15.06 13.04 22.67
N HIS A 153 14.64 13.47 22.89
CA HIS A 153 14.33 13.34 22.64
C HIS A 153 14.45 13.14 23.14
N PRO A 154 14.57 13.44 23.86
CA PRO A 154 14.54 13.13 23.84
C PRO A 154 14.45 12.78 23.95
#